data_a8da4e985714776fddb464f2f2822463
#
_entry.id   a8da4e985714776fddb464f2f2822463
#
_cell.length_a   1.000
_cell.length_b   1.000
_cell.length_c   1.000
_cell.angle_alpha   90.00
_cell.angle_beta   90.00
_cell.angle_gamma   90.00
#
_symmetry.space_group_name_H-M   'P 1'
#
loop_
_entity.id
_entity.type
_entity.pdbx_description
1 polymer ?
#
loop_
_entity_poly.entity_id
_entity_poly.type
_entity_poly.pdbx_seq_one_letter_code
_entity_poly.pdbx_strand_id
1 'polypeptide(L)'
;SYVEFCLWNAMDDMTNFQRNFSTGEVEVHGSAIYHKTEYRERRNHYALYAVNAPVDGFDTDRDSFLGAYGENSAPEVVVSAQSKNSIASGWAPVGSHHLKVSLAPGESKTFVFILAYIENPVEEKWIGRAEDGKINRTRAEALMKEFDTKEKSEAALAELKKYWDELLSHFTVSSSEEKLDRMVNIWHQYQCMVTFNMSRSASYFESGIGRGMGFRDSCQDLLGFVHLIPDRARERILDIAATQFEDGSAYHQYQPLTKKGNSDIGSGFNDDPLWLIAGTAAYIKETGDYTILDEKTPYDSDPSKATDFMEHLRRSFHYTIDHLGPHKLPLIGRADWNDCLNLNCFSTEPGESFQTFGPSEGPNAESVFIAGMFVRYGKAVSYTHLRAHETGRNL
;
A
#
# COMPACT_ATOMS: atom_id res chain seq x y z
N SER A 1 -23.55 -13.18 -15.13
CA SER A 1 -22.32 -12.49 -14.68
C SER A 1 -21.34 -13.49 -14.12
N TYR A 2 -20.04 -13.16 -14.18
CA TYR A 2 -18.97 -14.08 -13.79
C TYR A 2 -17.77 -13.30 -13.24
N VAL A 3 -17.17 -13.80 -12.16
CA VAL A 3 -15.90 -13.32 -11.61
C VAL A 3 -15.05 -14.49 -11.17
N GLU A 4 -13.74 -14.35 -11.22
CA GLU A 4 -12.78 -15.26 -10.58
C GLU A 4 -12.23 -14.62 -9.32
N PHE A 5 -12.07 -15.40 -8.26
CA PHE A 5 -11.53 -14.92 -7.00
C PHE A 5 -10.05 -15.27 -6.87
N CYS A 6 -9.27 -14.30 -6.44
CA CYS A 6 -7.89 -14.49 -6.06
C CYS A 6 -7.62 -13.71 -4.77
N LEU A 7 -7.77 -14.38 -3.64
CA LEU A 7 -7.54 -13.79 -2.30
C LEU A 7 -6.29 -14.35 -1.63
N TRP A 8 -5.35 -14.83 -2.43
CA TRP A 8 -4.06 -15.31 -1.95
C TRP A 8 -3.23 -14.14 -1.43
N ASN A 9 -2.40 -14.39 -0.45
CA ASN A 9 -1.34 -13.44 -0.22
C ASN A 9 -0.35 -13.52 -1.39
N ALA A 10 0.37 -12.46 -1.59
CA ALA A 10 1.28 -12.31 -2.71
C ALA A 10 2.37 -13.39 -2.79
N MET A 11 2.82 -13.91 -1.66
CA MET A 11 3.81 -15.00 -1.62
C MET A 11 3.22 -16.32 -2.09
N ASP A 12 1.99 -16.62 -1.71
CA ASP A 12 1.30 -17.82 -2.14
C ASP A 12 1.08 -17.82 -3.66
N ASP A 13 0.73 -16.65 -4.23
CA ASP A 13 0.54 -16.49 -5.67
C ASP A 13 1.87 -16.62 -6.44
N MET A 14 2.93 -16.03 -5.92
CA MET A 14 4.25 -16.05 -6.54
C MET A 14 4.86 -17.46 -6.58
N THR A 15 4.67 -18.27 -5.55
CA THR A 15 5.27 -19.61 -5.47
C THR A 15 4.55 -20.66 -6.28
N ASN A 16 3.36 -20.37 -6.79
CA ASN A 16 2.50 -21.29 -7.55
C ASN A 16 2.26 -22.67 -6.90
N PHE A 17 3.19 -23.11 -6.07
CA PHE A 17 3.13 -24.33 -5.30
C PHE A 17 2.07 -24.25 -4.19
N GLN A 18 2.09 -23.16 -3.43
CA GLN A 18 1.10 -22.93 -2.36
C GLN A 18 -0.29 -22.63 -2.93
N ARG A 19 -0.38 -22.02 -4.10
CA ARG A 19 -1.63 -21.81 -4.80
C ARG A 19 -2.41 -23.11 -5.04
N ASN A 20 -1.72 -24.20 -5.32
CA ASN A 20 -2.34 -25.52 -5.50
C ASN A 20 -2.82 -26.16 -4.20
N PHE A 21 -2.33 -25.69 -3.06
CA PHE A 21 -2.70 -26.19 -1.73
C PHE A 21 -3.53 -25.21 -0.92
N SER A 22 -3.66 -23.98 -1.38
CA SER A 22 -4.52 -23.01 -0.72
C SER A 22 -5.97 -23.35 -1.07
N THR A 23 -6.70 -23.75 -0.07
CA THR A 23 -8.10 -24.09 -0.21
C THR A 23 -8.96 -22.87 0.02
N GLY A 24 -9.84 -22.56 -0.91
CA GLY A 24 -10.89 -21.59 -0.75
C GLY A 24 -12.22 -22.32 -0.59
N GLU A 25 -13.05 -21.84 0.31
CA GLU A 25 -14.41 -22.31 0.46
C GLU A 25 -15.37 -21.19 0.10
N VAL A 26 -16.52 -21.57 -0.40
CA VAL A 26 -17.56 -20.61 -0.77
C VAL A 26 -18.80 -20.85 0.05
N GLU A 27 -19.39 -19.77 0.53
CA GLU A 27 -20.75 -19.77 1.06
C GLU A 27 -21.65 -18.98 0.12
N VAL A 28 -22.87 -19.46 -0.10
CA VAL A 28 -23.89 -18.75 -0.86
C VAL A 28 -25.08 -18.46 0.02
N HIS A 29 -25.50 -17.21 0.04
CA HIS A 29 -26.66 -16.79 0.82
C HIS A 29 -27.51 -15.79 0.01
N GLY A 30 -28.64 -16.25 -0.51
CA GLY A 30 -29.47 -15.48 -1.41
C GLY A 30 -28.74 -15.16 -2.72
N SER A 31 -28.60 -13.89 -3.03
CA SER A 31 -27.88 -13.39 -4.21
C SER A 31 -26.42 -13.01 -3.92
N ALA A 32 -25.89 -13.40 -2.78
CA ALA A 32 -24.52 -13.12 -2.38
C ALA A 32 -23.68 -14.40 -2.31
N ILE A 33 -22.52 -14.33 -2.93
CA ILE A 33 -21.48 -15.37 -2.93
C ILE A 33 -20.31 -14.82 -2.10
N TYR A 34 -19.91 -15.58 -1.10
CA TYR A 34 -18.80 -15.24 -0.20
C TYR A 34 -17.69 -16.22 -0.43
N HIS A 35 -16.58 -15.75 -0.96
CA HIS A 35 -15.36 -16.55 -1.06
C HIS A 35 -14.49 -16.31 0.17
N LYS A 36 -14.43 -17.25 1.07
CA LYS A 36 -13.54 -17.23 2.23
C LYS A 36 -12.22 -17.91 1.89
N THR A 37 -11.14 -17.24 2.19
CA THR A 37 -9.84 -17.89 2.23
C THR A 37 -9.82 -18.85 3.41
N GLU A 38 -8.79 -19.67 3.47
CA GLU A 38 -8.58 -20.45 4.67
C GLU A 38 -8.41 -19.52 5.87
N TYR A 39 -9.37 -19.55 6.81
CA TYR A 39 -9.40 -18.72 8.01
C TYR A 39 -8.43 -19.22 9.08
N ARG A 40 -7.20 -19.54 8.69
CA ARG A 40 -6.13 -19.84 9.64
C ARG A 40 -5.52 -18.54 10.15
N GLU A 41 -5.16 -18.51 11.39
CA GLU A 41 -4.46 -17.40 12.04
C GLU A 41 -5.09 -16.03 11.76
N ARG A 42 -4.37 -15.21 10.95
CA ARG A 42 -4.77 -13.85 10.63
C ARG A 42 -5.67 -13.73 9.40
N ARG A 43 -5.97 -14.82 8.72
CA ARG A 43 -6.81 -14.78 7.52
C ARG A 43 -8.28 -14.62 7.92
N ASN A 44 -8.67 -13.38 8.13
CA ASN A 44 -10.00 -12.95 8.55
C ASN A 44 -10.73 -12.14 7.48
N HIS A 45 -10.23 -12.19 6.24
CA HIS A 45 -10.82 -11.52 5.09
C HIS A 45 -11.53 -12.51 4.16
N TYR A 46 -12.47 -11.99 3.40
CA TYR A 46 -13.20 -12.73 2.38
C TYR A 46 -13.61 -11.80 1.24
N ALA A 47 -13.86 -12.38 0.05
CA ALA A 47 -14.49 -11.64 -1.04
C ALA A 47 -16.00 -11.81 -1.01
N LEU A 48 -16.68 -10.75 -1.41
CA LEU A 48 -18.11 -10.72 -1.64
C LEU A 48 -18.37 -10.49 -3.14
N TYR A 49 -19.23 -11.33 -3.72
CA TYR A 49 -19.82 -11.06 -5.02
C TYR A 49 -21.35 -11.17 -4.92
N ALA A 50 -22.04 -10.09 -5.14
CA ALA A 50 -23.49 -10.01 -4.94
C ALA A 50 -24.18 -9.25 -6.08
N VAL A 51 -25.48 -9.46 -6.20
CA VAL A 51 -26.36 -8.69 -7.10
C VAL A 51 -27.63 -8.28 -6.37
N ASN A 52 -28.14 -7.11 -6.70
CA ASN A 52 -29.34 -6.53 -6.09
C ASN A 52 -30.67 -7.13 -6.59
N ALA A 53 -30.65 -8.34 -7.08
CA ALA A 53 -31.84 -9.06 -7.57
C ALA A 53 -31.81 -10.53 -7.12
N PRO A 54 -32.98 -11.18 -7.01
CA PRO A 54 -33.03 -12.63 -6.87
C PRO A 54 -32.34 -13.30 -8.04
N VAL A 55 -31.56 -14.35 -7.78
CA VAL A 55 -30.89 -15.13 -8.81
C VAL A 55 -31.70 -16.40 -9.11
N ASP A 56 -31.74 -16.78 -10.39
CA ASP A 56 -32.37 -18.03 -10.84
C ASP A 56 -31.43 -19.24 -10.68
N GLY A 57 -30.13 -18.95 -10.51
CA GLY A 57 -29.10 -19.94 -10.27
C GLY A 57 -27.75 -19.30 -10.09
N PHE A 58 -26.80 -20.11 -9.66
CA PHE A 58 -25.41 -19.69 -9.46
C PHE A 58 -24.46 -20.85 -9.72
N ASP A 59 -23.17 -20.56 -9.89
CA ASP A 59 -22.10 -21.53 -9.87
C ASP A 59 -20.87 -20.90 -9.21
N THR A 60 -20.21 -21.68 -8.37
CA THR A 60 -19.00 -21.22 -7.65
C THR A 60 -17.80 -22.15 -7.84
N ASP A 61 -18.01 -23.32 -8.43
CA ASP A 61 -16.94 -24.23 -8.83
C ASP A 61 -16.59 -24.04 -10.31
N ARG A 62 -15.32 -23.78 -10.59
CA ARG A 62 -14.84 -23.41 -11.92
C ARG A 62 -15.02 -24.54 -12.94
N ASP A 63 -14.70 -25.76 -12.55
CA ASP A 63 -14.79 -26.91 -13.46
C ASP A 63 -16.26 -27.24 -13.75
N SER A 64 -17.13 -27.12 -12.78
CA SER A 64 -18.58 -27.23 -12.97
C SER A 64 -19.13 -26.15 -13.89
N PHE A 65 -18.64 -24.91 -13.78
CA PHE A 65 -19.07 -23.80 -14.62
C PHE A 65 -18.59 -23.94 -16.07
N LEU A 66 -17.31 -24.25 -16.26
CA LEU A 66 -16.71 -24.38 -17.60
C LEU A 66 -17.14 -25.66 -18.30
N GLY A 67 -17.28 -26.76 -17.57
CA GLY A 67 -17.36 -28.12 -18.09
C GLY A 67 -15.98 -28.80 -18.16
N ALA A 68 -15.97 -30.11 -18.18
CA ALA A 68 -14.74 -30.92 -18.07
C ALA A 68 -13.65 -30.61 -19.12
N TYR A 69 -14.04 -30.12 -20.29
CA TYR A 69 -13.15 -29.73 -21.39
C TYR A 69 -13.50 -28.37 -21.94
N GLY A 70 -14.23 -27.59 -21.15
CA GLY A 70 -14.67 -26.24 -21.53
C GLY A 70 -13.61 -25.19 -21.26
N GLU A 71 -13.76 -24.06 -21.94
CA GLU A 71 -12.90 -22.89 -21.79
C GLU A 71 -13.73 -21.62 -21.58
N ASN A 72 -13.07 -20.55 -21.19
CA ASN A 72 -13.75 -19.26 -20.89
C ASN A 72 -14.49 -18.66 -22.11
N SER A 73 -14.15 -19.05 -23.33
CA SER A 73 -14.82 -18.59 -24.55
C SER A 73 -16.23 -19.19 -24.73
N ALA A 74 -16.48 -20.39 -24.16
CA ALA A 74 -17.75 -21.10 -24.28
C ALA A 74 -18.03 -21.96 -23.02
N PRO A 75 -18.25 -21.37 -21.86
CA PRO A 75 -18.55 -22.13 -20.64
C PRO A 75 -19.82 -22.95 -20.79
N GLU A 76 -19.80 -24.22 -20.36
CA GLU A 76 -20.94 -25.13 -20.48
C GLU A 76 -22.23 -24.55 -19.89
N VAL A 77 -22.15 -23.94 -18.72
CA VAL A 77 -23.28 -23.29 -18.05
C VAL A 77 -23.88 -22.16 -18.88
N VAL A 78 -23.05 -21.40 -19.60
CA VAL A 78 -23.51 -20.31 -20.46
C VAL A 78 -24.12 -20.86 -21.74
N VAL A 79 -23.47 -21.85 -22.37
CA VAL A 79 -23.97 -22.47 -23.62
C VAL A 79 -25.29 -23.20 -23.40
N SER A 80 -25.42 -23.92 -22.27
CA SER A 80 -26.65 -24.64 -21.92
C SER A 80 -27.73 -23.75 -21.32
N ALA A 81 -27.37 -22.52 -20.89
CA ALA A 81 -28.22 -21.64 -20.08
C ALA A 81 -28.76 -22.32 -18.80
N GLN A 82 -27.98 -23.22 -18.22
CA GLN A 82 -28.36 -23.97 -17.02
C GLN A 82 -27.27 -23.92 -15.97
N SER A 83 -27.55 -23.23 -14.85
CA SER A 83 -26.70 -23.26 -13.69
C SER A 83 -26.77 -24.61 -12.98
N LYS A 84 -25.66 -25.05 -12.46
CA LYS A 84 -25.54 -26.30 -11.69
C LYS A 84 -25.70 -26.09 -10.18
N ASN A 85 -25.74 -24.85 -9.74
CA ASN A 85 -25.74 -24.42 -8.33
C ASN A 85 -24.58 -25.06 -7.55
N SER A 86 -23.42 -25.12 -8.20
CA SER A 86 -22.22 -25.72 -7.63
C SER A 86 -21.67 -24.88 -6.48
N ILE A 87 -21.16 -25.57 -5.45
CA ILE A 87 -20.47 -24.94 -4.31
C ILE A 87 -19.02 -25.40 -4.34
N ALA A 88 -18.09 -24.46 -4.49
CA ALA A 88 -16.68 -24.77 -4.46
C ALA A 88 -16.22 -25.09 -3.03
N SER A 89 -15.46 -26.19 -2.93
CA SER A 89 -14.74 -26.58 -1.74
C SER A 89 -13.36 -27.03 -2.18
N GLY A 90 -12.43 -26.09 -2.25
CA GLY A 90 -11.09 -26.33 -2.75
C GLY A 90 -10.54 -25.16 -3.53
N TRP A 91 -9.85 -25.44 -4.63
CA TRP A 91 -9.11 -24.45 -5.41
C TRP A 91 -9.93 -23.85 -6.56
N ALA A 92 -9.48 -22.70 -7.05
CA ALA A 92 -10.04 -21.94 -8.17
C ALA A 92 -11.55 -21.69 -8.07
N PRO A 93 -12.08 -21.17 -6.93
CA PRO A 93 -13.47 -20.80 -6.83
C PRO A 93 -13.81 -19.61 -7.73
N VAL A 94 -15.04 -19.61 -8.22
CA VAL A 94 -15.59 -18.54 -9.05
C VAL A 94 -16.89 -18.00 -8.45
N GLY A 95 -17.36 -16.88 -8.94
CA GLY A 95 -18.69 -16.38 -8.66
C GLY A 95 -19.47 -16.20 -9.95
N SER A 96 -20.56 -16.92 -10.11
CA SER A 96 -21.45 -16.77 -11.26
C SER A 96 -22.90 -16.63 -10.80
N HIS A 97 -23.60 -15.63 -11.35
CA HIS A 97 -25.03 -15.46 -11.17
C HIS A 97 -25.77 -15.66 -12.50
N HIS A 98 -26.83 -16.44 -12.48
CA HIS A 98 -27.78 -16.60 -13.54
C HIS A 98 -29.06 -15.85 -13.23
N LEU A 99 -29.44 -14.93 -14.08
CA LEU A 99 -30.64 -14.08 -13.99
C LEU A 99 -31.44 -14.27 -15.27
N LYS A 100 -32.70 -14.67 -15.15
CA LYS A 100 -33.64 -14.72 -16.27
C LYS A 100 -34.35 -13.37 -16.36
N VAL A 101 -34.20 -12.71 -17.49
CA VAL A 101 -34.75 -11.38 -17.72
C VAL A 101 -35.67 -11.41 -18.94
N SER A 102 -36.87 -10.90 -18.76
CA SER A 102 -37.82 -10.65 -19.87
C SER A 102 -38.05 -9.15 -19.93
N LEU A 103 -37.92 -8.58 -21.12
CA LEU A 103 -38.13 -7.16 -21.39
C LEU A 103 -39.13 -6.98 -22.50
N ALA A 104 -40.12 -6.09 -22.31
CA ALA A 104 -40.98 -5.61 -23.36
C ALA A 104 -40.22 -4.63 -24.28
N PRO A 105 -40.72 -4.37 -25.51
CA PRO A 105 -40.12 -3.38 -26.40
C PRO A 105 -40.02 -2.00 -25.73
N GLY A 106 -38.82 -1.44 -25.69
CA GLY A 106 -38.52 -0.17 -25.03
C GLY A 106 -38.29 -0.24 -23.52
N GLU A 107 -38.47 -1.40 -22.90
CA GLU A 107 -38.18 -1.62 -21.47
C GLU A 107 -36.70 -1.79 -21.22
N SER A 108 -36.21 -1.29 -20.07
CA SER A 108 -34.85 -1.49 -19.58
C SER A 108 -34.87 -1.93 -18.12
N LYS A 109 -33.91 -2.75 -17.74
CA LYS A 109 -33.71 -3.17 -16.36
C LYS A 109 -32.24 -3.01 -15.97
N THR A 110 -31.99 -2.41 -14.82
CA THR A 110 -30.64 -2.21 -14.28
C THR A 110 -30.38 -3.17 -13.14
N PHE A 111 -29.20 -3.77 -13.13
CA PHE A 111 -28.68 -4.58 -12.05
C PHE A 111 -27.42 -3.95 -11.49
N VAL A 112 -27.28 -3.99 -10.18
CA VAL A 112 -26.07 -3.58 -9.48
C VAL A 112 -25.35 -4.82 -9.01
N PHE A 113 -24.14 -5.03 -9.51
CA PHE A 113 -23.24 -6.08 -9.05
C PHE A 113 -22.20 -5.47 -8.12
N ILE A 114 -21.96 -6.12 -6.99
CA ILE A 114 -21.00 -5.69 -5.98
C ILE A 114 -19.90 -6.75 -5.89
N LEU A 115 -18.68 -6.33 -6.18
CA LEU A 115 -17.46 -7.10 -5.91
C LEU A 115 -16.68 -6.36 -4.84
N ALA A 116 -16.46 -6.99 -3.70
CA ALA A 116 -15.82 -6.35 -2.56
C ALA A 116 -14.86 -7.29 -1.82
N TYR A 117 -13.88 -6.67 -1.19
CA TYR A 117 -13.03 -7.26 -0.18
C TYR A 117 -13.53 -6.85 1.20
N ILE A 118 -13.72 -7.82 2.09
CA ILE A 118 -14.20 -7.58 3.45
C ILE A 118 -13.19 -8.17 4.43
N GLU A 119 -12.89 -7.43 5.48
CA GLU A 119 -12.05 -7.89 6.57
C GLU A 119 -12.83 -7.77 7.89
N ASN A 120 -12.96 -8.89 8.59
CA ASN A 120 -13.54 -8.93 9.94
C ASN A 120 -12.44 -8.72 10.99
N PRO A 121 -12.76 -8.20 12.19
CA PRO A 121 -11.88 -8.34 13.33
C PRO A 121 -11.56 -9.83 13.58
N VAL A 122 -10.35 -10.11 14.06
CA VAL A 122 -9.89 -11.50 14.24
C VAL A 122 -10.82 -12.29 15.16
N GLU A 123 -11.30 -11.66 16.21
CA GLU A 123 -12.23 -12.21 17.19
C GLU A 123 -13.66 -12.36 16.67
N GLU A 124 -14.00 -11.71 15.57
CA GLU A 124 -15.33 -11.71 14.96
C GLU A 124 -15.35 -12.43 13.60
N LYS A 125 -14.41 -13.33 13.34
CA LYS A 125 -14.35 -14.05 12.07
C LYS A 125 -15.62 -14.83 11.76
N TRP A 126 -16.20 -15.45 12.78
CA TRP A 126 -17.23 -16.46 12.65
C TRP A 126 -18.58 -15.99 13.18
N ILE A 127 -19.65 -16.51 12.60
CA ILE A 127 -20.98 -16.50 13.22
C ILE A 127 -21.11 -17.79 14.01
N GLY A 128 -21.35 -17.67 15.32
CA GLY A 128 -21.47 -18.84 16.21
C GLY A 128 -20.11 -19.43 16.55
N ARG A 129 -19.99 -20.75 16.51
CA ARG A 129 -18.74 -21.44 16.83
C ARG A 129 -17.81 -21.54 15.64
N ALA A 130 -16.52 -21.43 15.88
CA ALA A 130 -15.49 -21.52 14.82
C ALA A 130 -15.54 -22.84 14.05
N GLU A 131 -15.91 -23.94 14.73
CA GLU A 131 -16.05 -25.26 14.09
C GLU A 131 -17.20 -25.34 13.09
N ASP A 132 -18.18 -24.44 13.15
CA ASP A 132 -19.28 -24.38 12.18
C ASP A 132 -18.83 -23.78 10.84
N GLY A 133 -17.67 -23.14 10.80
CA GLY A 133 -17.01 -22.60 9.61
C GLY A 133 -17.77 -21.49 8.87
N LYS A 134 -18.75 -20.87 9.48
CA LYS A 134 -19.57 -19.80 8.84
C LYS A 134 -18.97 -18.43 9.09
N ILE A 135 -18.70 -17.72 7.99
CA ILE A 135 -18.16 -16.36 8.08
C ILE A 135 -19.17 -15.39 8.69
N ASN A 136 -18.65 -14.39 9.42
CA ASN A 136 -19.45 -13.27 9.86
C ASN A 136 -19.72 -12.32 8.68
N ARG A 137 -20.98 -12.24 8.25
CA ARG A 137 -21.43 -11.47 7.08
C ARG A 137 -21.87 -10.04 7.38
N THR A 138 -21.88 -9.64 8.63
CA THR A 138 -22.45 -8.36 9.07
C THR A 138 -21.92 -7.16 8.29
N ARG A 139 -20.60 -7.11 8.08
CA ARG A 139 -19.96 -6.03 7.31
C ARG A 139 -20.32 -6.09 5.83
N ALA A 140 -20.38 -7.27 5.25
CA ALA A 140 -20.77 -7.45 3.84
C ALA A 140 -22.24 -7.06 3.62
N GLU A 141 -23.13 -7.43 4.53
CA GLU A 141 -24.55 -7.08 4.45
C GLU A 141 -24.77 -5.57 4.60
N ALA A 142 -23.96 -4.90 5.44
CA ALA A 142 -23.98 -3.44 5.54
C ALA A 142 -23.51 -2.80 4.23
N LEU A 143 -22.39 -3.26 3.64
CA LEU A 143 -21.88 -2.78 2.36
C LEU A 143 -22.89 -2.99 1.23
N MET A 144 -23.52 -4.16 1.15
CA MET A 144 -24.56 -4.41 0.15
C MET A 144 -25.71 -3.39 0.24
N LYS A 145 -26.15 -3.03 1.43
CA LYS A 145 -27.21 -2.03 1.63
C LYS A 145 -26.79 -0.63 1.23
N GLU A 146 -25.50 -0.33 1.26
CA GLU A 146 -24.97 0.96 0.85
C GLU A 146 -25.03 1.17 -0.66
N PHE A 147 -24.93 0.08 -1.46
CA PHE A 147 -24.85 0.14 -2.92
C PHE A 147 -25.95 -0.65 -3.64
N ASP A 148 -27.01 -1.07 -2.97
CA ASP A 148 -28.01 -2.01 -3.49
C ASP A 148 -28.96 -1.42 -4.56
N THR A 149 -28.92 -0.12 -4.83
CA THR A 149 -29.73 0.49 -5.88
C THR A 149 -28.88 1.26 -6.88
N LYS A 150 -29.46 1.48 -8.07
CA LYS A 150 -28.83 2.30 -9.12
C LYS A 150 -28.51 3.71 -8.60
N GLU A 151 -29.47 4.32 -7.92
CA GLU A 151 -29.36 5.68 -7.41
C GLU A 151 -28.24 5.81 -6.38
N LYS A 152 -28.10 4.85 -5.47
CA LYS A 152 -27.00 4.82 -4.48
C LYS A 152 -25.65 4.64 -5.15
N SER A 153 -25.55 3.76 -6.15
CA SER A 153 -24.32 3.55 -6.90
C SER A 153 -23.92 4.79 -7.71
N GLU A 154 -24.90 5.47 -8.33
CA GLU A 154 -24.65 6.73 -9.05
C GLU A 154 -24.25 7.87 -8.09
N ALA A 155 -24.86 7.94 -6.90
CA ALA A 155 -24.47 8.90 -5.87
C ALA A 155 -23.04 8.68 -5.40
N ALA A 156 -22.64 7.43 -5.12
CA ALA A 156 -21.27 7.09 -4.74
C ALA A 156 -20.26 7.44 -5.83
N LEU A 157 -20.60 7.21 -7.11
CA LEU A 157 -19.74 7.62 -8.22
C LEU A 157 -19.62 9.16 -8.32
N ALA A 158 -20.70 9.89 -8.04
CA ALA A 158 -20.67 11.35 -8.01
C ALA A 158 -19.81 11.88 -6.86
N GLU A 159 -19.88 11.26 -5.68
CA GLU A 159 -19.00 11.59 -4.53
C GLU A 159 -17.53 11.31 -4.84
N LEU A 160 -17.23 10.16 -5.45
CA LEU A 160 -15.87 9.84 -5.89
C LEU A 160 -15.35 10.86 -6.89
N LYS A 161 -16.19 11.25 -7.86
CA LYS A 161 -15.82 12.30 -8.82
C LYS A 161 -15.55 13.63 -8.12
N LYS A 162 -16.40 14.03 -7.18
CA LYS A 162 -16.22 15.25 -6.39
C LYS A 162 -14.90 15.21 -5.62
N TYR A 163 -14.59 14.11 -4.96
CA TYR A 163 -13.32 13.92 -4.25
C TYR A 163 -12.11 14.16 -5.17
N TRP A 164 -12.11 13.58 -6.38
CA TRP A 164 -11.02 13.79 -7.32
C TRP A 164 -10.98 15.22 -7.87
N ASP A 165 -12.12 15.82 -8.18
CA ASP A 165 -12.20 17.21 -8.65
C ASP A 165 -11.64 18.17 -7.58
N GLU A 166 -11.98 17.97 -6.31
CA GLU A 166 -11.46 18.75 -5.18
C GLU A 166 -9.95 18.55 -5.01
N LEU A 167 -9.49 17.29 -4.97
CA LEU A 167 -8.06 16.96 -4.83
C LEU A 167 -7.24 17.59 -5.95
N LEU A 168 -7.63 17.41 -7.20
CA LEU A 168 -6.89 17.90 -8.36
C LEU A 168 -6.95 19.43 -8.50
N SER A 169 -7.91 20.09 -7.86
CA SER A 169 -8.03 21.55 -7.89
C SER A 169 -6.95 22.29 -7.09
N HIS A 170 -6.23 21.58 -6.21
CA HIS A 170 -5.18 22.21 -5.38
C HIS A 170 -3.99 22.71 -6.20
N PHE A 171 -3.77 22.14 -7.38
CA PHE A 171 -2.71 22.57 -8.27
C PHE A 171 -3.18 22.49 -9.72
N THR A 172 -3.33 23.64 -10.37
CA THR A 172 -3.80 23.72 -11.75
C THR A 172 -2.93 24.65 -12.60
N VAL A 173 -2.72 24.23 -13.84
CA VAL A 173 -2.00 24.97 -14.87
C VAL A 173 -2.94 25.21 -16.04
N SER A 174 -2.88 26.37 -16.65
CA SER A 174 -3.56 26.70 -17.88
C SER A 174 -2.57 27.28 -18.88
N SER A 175 -2.42 26.64 -20.02
CA SER A 175 -1.50 27.04 -21.09
C SER A 175 -2.18 26.99 -22.46
N SER A 176 -1.44 27.27 -23.51
CA SER A 176 -1.89 27.11 -24.91
C SER A 176 -1.83 25.65 -25.39
N GLU A 177 -1.30 24.72 -24.58
CA GLU A 177 -1.10 23.32 -24.95
C GLU A 177 -1.96 22.41 -24.05
N GLU A 178 -3.12 21.99 -24.55
CA GLU A 178 -4.08 21.16 -23.80
C GLU A 178 -3.49 19.84 -23.30
N LYS A 179 -2.53 19.24 -24.02
CA LYS A 179 -1.92 17.99 -23.60
C LYS A 179 -1.01 18.19 -22.39
N LEU A 180 -0.32 19.31 -22.33
CA LEU A 180 0.48 19.69 -21.17
C LEU A 180 -0.42 19.91 -19.97
N ASP A 181 -1.51 20.68 -20.14
CA ASP A 181 -2.48 20.96 -19.07
C ASP A 181 -3.06 19.66 -18.52
N ARG A 182 -3.47 18.73 -19.39
CA ARG A 182 -3.99 17.43 -18.99
C ARG A 182 -2.96 16.57 -18.25
N MET A 183 -1.71 16.57 -18.72
CA MET A 183 -0.64 15.84 -18.03
C MET A 183 -0.41 16.38 -16.63
N VAL A 184 -0.31 17.69 -16.48
CA VAL A 184 -0.01 18.33 -15.19
C VAL A 184 -1.21 18.28 -14.24
N ASN A 185 -2.41 18.63 -14.72
CA ASN A 185 -3.58 18.80 -13.87
C ASN A 185 -4.21 17.46 -13.45
N ILE A 186 -3.98 16.38 -14.19
CA ILE A 186 -4.60 15.08 -13.93
C ILE A 186 -3.57 13.99 -13.71
N TRP A 187 -2.80 13.66 -14.77
CA TRP A 187 -2.02 12.42 -14.77
C TRP A 187 -0.84 12.44 -13.81
N HIS A 188 -0.10 13.54 -13.69
CA HIS A 188 1.02 13.63 -12.74
C HIS A 188 0.50 13.54 -11.30
N GLN A 189 -0.57 14.27 -10.97
CA GLN A 189 -1.14 14.26 -9.63
C GLN A 189 -1.74 12.88 -9.28
N TYR A 190 -2.45 12.27 -10.23
CA TYR A 190 -2.96 10.91 -10.08
C TYR A 190 -1.83 9.91 -9.86
N GLN A 191 -0.75 9.98 -10.66
CA GLN A 191 0.41 9.12 -10.50
C GLN A 191 1.09 9.29 -9.13
N CYS A 192 1.24 10.52 -8.65
CA CYS A 192 1.77 10.79 -7.33
C CYS A 192 0.89 10.16 -6.23
N MET A 193 -0.42 10.27 -6.35
CA MET A 193 -1.36 9.64 -5.42
C MET A 193 -1.31 8.11 -5.45
N VAL A 194 -1.20 7.51 -6.63
CA VAL A 194 -1.04 6.05 -6.76
C VAL A 194 0.28 5.61 -6.13
N THR A 195 1.37 6.30 -6.43
CA THR A 195 2.68 6.02 -5.86
C THR A 195 2.66 6.13 -4.33
N PHE A 196 2.03 7.16 -3.79
CA PHE A 196 1.87 7.32 -2.34
C PHE A 196 1.08 6.17 -1.70
N ASN A 197 -0.07 5.82 -2.28
CA ASN A 197 -0.93 4.77 -1.72
C ASN A 197 -0.28 3.40 -1.80
N MET A 198 0.37 3.09 -2.90
CA MET A 198 1.00 1.80 -3.14
C MET A 198 2.42 1.73 -2.58
N SER A 199 3.13 2.87 -2.53
CA SER A 199 4.52 3.02 -2.09
C SER A 199 5.43 1.91 -2.61
N ARG A 200 5.16 1.47 -3.83
CA ARG A 200 5.88 0.39 -4.52
C ARG A 200 5.77 -0.99 -3.85
N SER A 201 4.95 -1.12 -2.80
CA SER A 201 4.79 -2.39 -2.07
C SER A 201 4.03 -3.47 -2.85
N ALA A 202 3.33 -3.09 -3.91
CA ALA A 202 2.59 -3.98 -4.80
C ALA A 202 2.92 -3.73 -6.27
N SER A 203 4.16 -3.41 -6.57
CA SER A 203 4.65 -3.20 -7.94
C SER A 203 4.79 -4.52 -8.66
N TYR A 204 4.21 -4.63 -9.84
CA TYR A 204 4.32 -5.83 -10.66
C TYR A 204 5.73 -6.04 -11.22
N PHE A 205 6.44 -4.96 -11.55
CA PHE A 205 7.74 -5.02 -12.22
C PHE A 205 8.93 -4.75 -11.31
N GLU A 206 8.81 -3.81 -10.39
CA GLU A 206 9.94 -3.35 -9.59
C GLU A 206 10.10 -4.16 -8.31
N SER A 207 9.06 -4.21 -7.49
CA SER A 207 9.16 -4.73 -6.12
C SER A 207 8.50 -6.08 -5.95
N GLY A 208 7.70 -6.51 -6.91
CA GLY A 208 6.84 -7.68 -6.75
C GLY A 208 5.79 -7.47 -5.65
N ILE A 209 5.11 -8.56 -5.40
CA ILE A 209 4.09 -8.64 -4.35
C ILE A 209 4.74 -9.19 -3.09
N GLY A 210 4.73 -8.46 -2.02
CA GLY A 210 5.30 -8.88 -0.72
C GLY A 210 6.49 -8.08 -0.25
N ARG A 211 6.98 -7.11 -1.06
CA ARG A 211 7.96 -6.15 -0.61
C ARG A 211 7.31 -5.13 0.33
N GLY A 212 8.02 -4.70 1.37
CA GLY A 212 7.61 -3.60 2.22
C GLY A 212 7.70 -2.24 1.49
N MET A 213 7.18 -1.22 2.14
CA MET A 213 7.34 0.18 1.71
C MET A 213 8.76 0.64 2.03
N GLY A 214 9.46 1.23 1.05
CA GLY A 214 10.79 1.77 1.26
C GLY A 214 10.77 3.01 2.16
N PHE A 215 11.72 3.12 3.06
CA PHE A 215 11.90 4.30 3.93
C PHE A 215 12.18 5.55 3.09
N ARG A 216 13.25 5.54 2.31
CA ARG A 216 13.62 6.66 1.43
C ARG A 216 12.58 6.88 0.33
N ASP A 217 12.04 5.80 -0.24
CA ASP A 217 11.04 5.88 -1.31
C ASP A 217 9.80 6.63 -0.82
N SER A 218 9.29 6.29 0.37
CA SER A 218 8.16 6.98 0.97
C SER A 218 8.43 8.45 1.25
N CYS A 219 9.65 8.78 1.69
CA CYS A 219 10.05 10.18 1.90
C CYS A 219 10.15 10.96 0.58
N GLN A 220 10.65 10.34 -0.49
CA GLN A 220 10.72 10.96 -1.82
C GLN A 220 9.32 11.16 -2.41
N ASP A 221 8.46 10.17 -2.28
CA ASP A 221 7.09 10.22 -2.80
C ASP A 221 6.31 11.38 -2.17
N LEU A 222 6.57 11.70 -0.89
CA LEU A 222 6.00 12.88 -0.22
C LEU A 222 6.28 14.19 -0.98
N LEU A 223 7.43 14.32 -1.61
CA LEU A 223 7.81 15.56 -2.32
C LEU A 223 6.89 15.86 -3.50
N GLY A 224 6.26 14.83 -4.07
CA GLY A 224 5.40 14.95 -5.24
C GLY A 224 3.95 15.33 -4.93
N PHE A 225 3.50 15.24 -3.68
CA PHE A 225 2.06 15.43 -3.38
C PHE A 225 1.74 15.98 -1.98
N VAL A 226 2.74 16.40 -1.21
CA VAL A 226 2.50 16.99 0.12
C VAL A 226 1.48 18.16 0.07
N HIS A 227 1.46 18.91 -1.02
CA HIS A 227 0.50 19.99 -1.27
C HIS A 227 -0.94 19.50 -1.54
N LEU A 228 -1.11 18.26 -1.97
CA LEU A 228 -2.43 17.68 -2.26
C LEU A 228 -3.11 17.10 -1.01
N ILE A 229 -2.34 16.46 -0.15
CA ILE A 229 -2.85 15.72 1.00
C ILE A 229 -1.98 15.90 2.26
N PRO A 230 -1.85 17.13 2.75
CA PRO A 230 -0.92 17.45 3.84
C PRO A 230 -1.16 16.64 5.11
N ASP A 231 -2.41 16.37 5.48
CA ASP A 231 -2.74 15.57 6.67
C ASP A 231 -2.20 14.14 6.56
N ARG A 232 -2.41 13.49 5.42
CA ARG A 232 -1.89 12.15 5.16
C ARG A 232 -0.37 12.13 5.01
N ALA A 233 0.21 13.21 4.51
CA ALA A 233 1.66 13.37 4.45
C ALA A 233 2.25 13.43 5.87
N ARG A 234 1.60 14.18 6.78
CA ARG A 234 1.98 14.23 8.20
C ARG A 234 1.95 12.86 8.86
N GLU A 235 0.86 12.13 8.70
CA GLU A 235 0.75 10.75 9.22
C GLU A 235 1.86 9.85 8.69
N ARG A 236 2.13 9.91 7.38
CA ARG A 236 3.18 9.08 6.75
C ARG A 236 4.57 9.42 7.29
N ILE A 237 4.89 10.69 7.52
CA ILE A 237 6.17 11.13 8.10
C ILE A 237 6.35 10.50 9.49
N LEU A 238 5.33 10.52 10.32
CA LEU A 238 5.38 9.95 11.66
C LEU A 238 5.46 8.41 11.63
N ASP A 239 4.75 7.75 10.72
CA ASP A 239 4.84 6.30 10.51
C ASP A 239 6.26 5.87 10.10
N ILE A 240 6.89 6.63 9.19
CA ILE A 240 8.27 6.39 8.75
C ILE A 240 9.24 6.58 9.91
N ALA A 241 9.11 7.68 10.66
CA ALA A 241 9.97 7.98 11.80
C ALA A 241 9.87 6.92 12.90
N ALA A 242 8.69 6.34 13.10
CA ALA A 242 8.49 5.27 14.07
C ALA A 242 9.29 3.99 13.77
N THR A 243 9.82 3.85 12.56
CA THR A 243 10.70 2.74 12.17
C THR A 243 12.19 3.05 12.30
N GLN A 244 12.55 4.24 12.79
CA GLN A 244 13.93 4.62 13.07
C GLN A 244 14.43 3.96 14.36
N PHE A 245 15.73 3.71 14.42
CA PHE A 245 16.41 3.26 15.63
C PHE A 245 16.91 4.42 16.49
N GLU A 246 17.22 4.13 17.76
CA GLU A 246 17.69 5.16 18.70
C GLU A 246 19.06 5.76 18.34
N ASP A 247 19.87 5.07 17.54
CA ASP A 247 21.14 5.57 17.02
C ASP A 247 20.98 6.52 15.81
N GLY A 248 19.77 6.66 15.29
CA GLY A 248 19.44 7.48 14.14
C GLY A 248 19.42 6.74 12.81
N SER A 249 19.85 5.47 12.77
CA SER A 249 19.62 4.61 11.60
C SER A 249 18.15 4.25 11.45
N ALA A 250 17.78 3.63 10.34
CA ALA A 250 16.40 3.25 10.09
C ALA A 250 16.29 1.90 9.39
N TYR A 251 15.16 1.24 9.53
CA TYR A 251 14.83 0.13 8.64
C TYR A 251 14.71 0.64 7.21
N HIS A 252 15.33 -0.06 6.27
CA HIS A 252 15.23 0.29 4.85
C HIS A 252 13.80 0.12 4.31
N GLN A 253 13.04 -0.79 4.90
CA GLN A 253 11.65 -1.05 4.54
C GLN A 253 10.78 -1.30 5.78
N TYR A 254 9.51 -0.99 5.67
CA TYR A 254 8.49 -1.30 6.68
C TYR A 254 7.24 -1.90 6.04
N GLN A 255 6.45 -2.59 6.83
CA GLN A 255 5.22 -3.22 6.37
C GLN A 255 4.04 -2.24 6.44
N PRO A 256 3.32 -2.02 5.35
CA PRO A 256 2.28 -0.98 5.31
C PRO A 256 1.11 -1.23 6.26
N LEU A 257 0.74 -2.49 6.50
CA LEU A 257 -0.39 -2.85 7.36
C LEU A 257 -0.06 -2.78 8.85
N THR A 258 1.14 -3.19 9.23
CA THR A 258 1.57 -3.20 10.63
C THR A 258 2.34 -1.96 11.05
N LYS A 259 2.82 -1.19 10.08
CA LYS A 259 3.69 -0.02 10.23
C LYS A 259 4.99 -0.33 10.99
N LYS A 260 5.44 -1.59 10.95
CA LYS A 260 6.67 -2.06 11.59
C LYS A 260 7.78 -2.25 10.58
N GLY A 261 9.01 -2.00 11.01
CA GLY A 261 10.20 -2.23 10.21
C GLY A 261 10.36 -3.69 9.78
N ASN A 262 10.97 -3.90 8.61
CA ASN A 262 11.24 -5.23 8.07
C ASN A 262 12.65 -5.68 8.49
N SER A 263 12.73 -6.58 9.47
CA SER A 263 13.99 -7.12 10.00
C SER A 263 14.76 -7.96 8.98
N ASP A 264 14.11 -8.56 7.99
CA ASP A 264 14.79 -9.39 6.98
C ASP A 264 15.68 -8.54 6.06
N ILE A 265 15.25 -7.31 5.77
CA ILE A 265 16.05 -6.34 5.03
C ILE A 265 17.00 -5.59 5.98
N GLY A 266 16.52 -5.25 7.19
CA GLY A 266 17.29 -4.57 8.21
C GLY A 266 17.56 -3.10 7.90
N SER A 267 18.69 -2.62 8.42
CA SER A 267 19.16 -1.23 8.33
C SER A 267 20.52 -1.13 7.60
N GLY A 268 21.17 0.02 7.68
CA GLY A 268 22.54 0.23 7.20
C GLY A 268 22.62 0.90 5.82
N PHE A 269 21.50 1.37 5.27
CA PHE A 269 21.47 2.25 4.11
C PHE A 269 21.63 3.69 4.63
N ASN A 270 22.83 4.23 4.50
CA ASN A 270 23.20 5.45 5.24
C ASN A 270 22.60 6.74 4.68
N ASP A 271 21.93 6.67 3.55
CA ASP A 271 21.11 7.78 3.02
C ASP A 271 19.70 7.84 3.64
N ASP A 272 19.15 6.72 4.09
CA ASP A 272 17.78 6.64 4.62
C ASP A 272 17.47 7.72 5.68
N PRO A 273 18.29 7.93 6.74
CA PRO A 273 17.99 8.91 7.76
C PRO A 273 17.82 10.34 7.24
N LEU A 274 18.60 10.73 6.22
CA LEU A 274 18.55 12.07 5.66
C LEU A 274 17.29 12.33 4.82
N TRP A 275 16.67 11.29 4.28
CA TRP A 275 15.41 11.40 3.56
C TRP A 275 14.24 11.77 4.48
N LEU A 276 14.25 11.36 5.75
CA LEU A 276 13.26 11.79 6.73
C LEU A 276 13.29 13.31 6.91
N ILE A 277 14.49 13.89 6.97
CA ILE A 277 14.67 15.35 7.04
C ILE A 277 14.12 16.02 5.77
N ALA A 278 14.38 15.43 4.61
CA ALA A 278 13.89 15.94 3.33
C ALA A 278 12.36 16.02 3.28
N GLY A 279 11.69 14.91 3.61
CA GLY A 279 10.23 14.82 3.61
C GLY A 279 9.61 15.79 4.62
N THR A 280 10.15 15.84 5.84
CA THR A 280 9.69 16.77 6.88
C THR A 280 9.88 18.23 6.48
N ALA A 281 11.03 18.58 5.91
CA ALA A 281 11.29 19.94 5.47
C ALA A 281 10.34 20.37 4.33
N ALA A 282 10.00 19.46 3.42
CA ALA A 282 9.01 19.72 2.38
C ALA A 282 7.62 19.96 2.97
N TYR A 283 7.21 19.11 3.91
CA TYR A 283 5.93 19.24 4.61
C TYR A 283 5.82 20.61 5.33
N ILE A 284 6.82 20.97 6.14
CA ILE A 284 6.80 22.23 6.89
C ILE A 284 6.81 23.45 5.94
N LYS A 285 7.55 23.38 4.82
CA LYS A 285 7.57 24.47 3.84
C LYS A 285 6.21 24.67 3.17
N GLU A 286 5.50 23.60 2.91
CA GLU A 286 4.20 23.64 2.26
C GLU A 286 3.10 24.09 3.21
N THR A 287 3.08 23.57 4.42
CA THR A 287 1.98 23.73 5.36
C THR A 287 2.20 24.84 6.39
N GLY A 288 3.45 25.17 6.72
CA GLY A 288 3.78 26.00 7.87
C GLY A 288 3.54 25.32 9.23
N ASP A 289 3.20 24.03 9.24
CA ASP A 289 2.91 23.28 10.46
C ASP A 289 4.20 22.82 11.14
N TYR A 290 4.64 23.57 12.13
CA TYR A 290 5.76 23.20 13.00
C TYR A 290 5.37 22.27 14.14
N THR A 291 4.07 22.07 14.40
CA THR A 291 3.60 21.23 15.53
C THR A 291 3.98 19.77 15.38
N ILE A 292 4.26 19.33 14.15
CA ILE A 292 4.77 17.99 13.89
C ILE A 292 6.07 17.71 14.68
N LEU A 293 6.88 18.71 14.96
CA LEU A 293 8.16 18.56 15.65
C LEU A 293 8.00 18.13 17.12
N ASP A 294 6.86 18.45 17.72
CA ASP A 294 6.55 18.17 19.13
C ASP A 294 5.80 16.83 19.30
N GLU A 295 5.47 16.14 18.19
CA GLU A 295 4.79 14.85 18.23
C GLU A 295 5.63 13.77 18.90
N LYS A 296 5.01 13.03 19.81
CA LYS A 296 5.66 11.90 20.46
C LYS A 296 5.71 10.70 19.52
N THR A 297 6.88 10.42 19.01
CA THR A 297 7.12 9.35 18.04
C THR A 297 8.04 8.29 18.64
N PRO A 298 7.69 6.99 18.57
CA PRO A 298 8.49 5.92 19.10
C PRO A 298 9.70 5.60 18.21
N TYR A 299 10.76 5.00 18.77
CA TYR A 299 11.80 4.31 18.02
C TYR A 299 11.45 2.83 17.91
N ASP A 300 11.78 2.22 16.76
CA ASP A 300 11.55 0.79 16.48
C ASP A 300 10.12 0.33 16.81
N SER A 301 9.15 1.22 16.60
CA SER A 301 7.72 1.00 16.92
C SER A 301 7.46 0.63 18.39
N ASP A 302 8.37 0.97 19.31
CA ASP A 302 8.24 0.74 20.75
C ASP A 302 7.76 2.01 21.48
N PRO A 303 6.49 2.06 21.93
CA PRO A 303 5.94 3.24 22.59
C PRO A 303 6.71 3.69 23.84
N SER A 304 7.45 2.78 24.51
CA SER A 304 8.24 3.12 25.70
C SER A 304 9.46 3.97 25.38
N LYS A 305 9.85 4.04 24.10
CA LYS A 305 11.01 4.79 23.60
C LYS A 305 10.62 6.07 22.87
N ALA A 306 9.38 6.54 23.03
CA ALA A 306 8.92 7.72 22.33
C ALA A 306 9.63 8.99 22.80
N THR A 307 10.06 9.80 21.84
CA THR A 307 10.61 11.15 22.05
C THR A 307 9.87 12.17 21.19
N ASP A 308 10.21 13.46 21.34
CA ASP A 308 9.71 14.45 20.38
C ASP A 308 10.26 14.14 18.98
N PHE A 309 9.44 14.36 17.97
CA PHE A 309 9.83 14.07 16.58
C PHE A 309 11.07 14.88 16.14
N MET A 310 11.27 16.07 16.69
CA MET A 310 12.50 16.85 16.45
C MET A 310 13.75 16.05 16.81
N GLU A 311 13.70 15.22 17.85
CA GLU A 311 14.85 14.39 18.24
C GLU A 311 15.16 13.29 17.19
N HIS A 312 14.14 12.76 16.51
CA HIS A 312 14.33 11.87 15.37
C HIS A 312 15.15 12.53 14.24
N LEU A 313 14.82 13.79 13.90
CA LEU A 313 15.56 14.54 12.89
C LEU A 313 17.00 14.84 13.32
N ARG A 314 17.22 15.16 14.60
CA ARG A 314 18.56 15.37 15.16
C ARG A 314 19.40 14.11 15.08
N ARG A 315 18.86 12.98 15.49
CA ARG A 315 19.55 11.69 15.42
C ARG A 315 19.82 11.27 13.97
N SER A 316 18.88 11.47 13.06
CA SER A 316 19.11 11.28 11.62
C SER A 316 20.32 12.06 11.11
N PHE A 317 20.47 13.30 11.56
CA PHE A 317 21.56 14.15 11.15
C PHE A 317 22.89 13.73 11.80
N HIS A 318 22.87 13.43 13.10
CA HIS A 318 24.07 12.99 13.84
C HIS A 318 24.56 11.63 13.38
N TYR A 319 23.69 10.73 12.98
CA TYR A 319 24.08 9.43 12.42
C TYR A 319 25.08 9.59 11.27
N THR A 320 24.84 10.55 10.36
CA THR A 320 25.78 10.82 9.27
C THR A 320 27.13 11.35 9.77
N ILE A 321 27.14 12.20 10.81
CA ILE A 321 28.36 12.76 11.41
C ILE A 321 29.20 11.67 12.09
N ASP A 322 28.52 10.72 12.71
CA ASP A 322 29.16 9.64 13.47
C ASP A 322 29.69 8.51 12.56
N HIS A 323 29.31 8.53 11.25
CA HIS A 323 29.70 7.54 10.26
C HIS A 323 30.46 8.19 9.09
N LEU A 324 31.67 8.71 9.39
CA LEU A 324 32.58 9.30 8.40
C LEU A 324 33.72 8.35 8.07
N GLY A 325 34.08 8.31 6.78
CA GLY A 325 35.18 7.54 6.28
C GLY A 325 36.54 8.27 6.35
N PRO A 326 37.57 7.71 5.71
CA PRO A 326 38.95 8.22 5.75
C PRO A 326 39.11 9.66 5.27
N HIS A 327 38.34 10.09 4.30
CA HIS A 327 38.38 11.44 3.72
C HIS A 327 37.41 12.42 4.39
N LYS A 328 36.78 12.01 5.51
CA LYS A 328 35.76 12.80 6.22
C LYS A 328 34.47 13.01 5.43
N LEU A 329 34.20 12.14 4.47
CA LEU A 329 32.93 12.02 3.80
C LEU A 329 32.06 10.95 4.47
N PRO A 330 30.73 11.02 4.35
CA PRO A 330 29.86 9.99 4.91
C PRO A 330 30.16 8.61 4.33
N LEU A 331 30.21 7.61 5.17
CA LEU A 331 30.26 6.21 4.74
C LEU A 331 28.96 5.84 4.04
N ILE A 332 29.07 5.04 2.98
CA ILE A 332 27.90 4.58 2.22
C ILE A 332 27.07 3.57 3.03
N GLY A 333 27.69 2.89 4.02
CA GLY A 333 27.09 1.77 4.70
C GLY A 333 26.87 0.59 3.75
N ARG A 334 25.71 0.00 3.84
CA ARG A 334 25.31 -1.10 2.94
C ARG A 334 25.05 -0.60 1.51
N ALA A 335 24.43 0.56 1.40
CA ALA A 335 24.19 1.24 0.14
C ALA A 335 23.73 2.68 0.37
N ASP A 336 23.76 3.49 -0.69
CA ASP A 336 22.99 4.72 -0.84
C ASP A 336 21.90 4.56 -1.90
N TRP A 337 21.39 5.65 -2.44
CA TRP A 337 20.33 5.67 -3.45
C TRP A 337 20.67 4.85 -4.71
N ASN A 338 21.92 4.59 -4.98
CA ASN A 338 22.36 3.76 -6.12
C ASN A 338 22.32 2.25 -5.82
N ASP A 339 21.88 1.83 -4.63
CA ASP A 339 21.79 0.43 -4.20
C ASP A 339 23.08 -0.38 -4.45
N CYS A 340 24.23 0.28 -4.26
CA CYS A 340 25.58 -0.30 -4.46
C CYS A 340 25.84 -0.87 -5.86
N LEU A 341 25.22 -0.34 -6.89
CA LEU A 341 25.37 -0.87 -8.26
C LEU A 341 26.81 -0.92 -8.74
N ASN A 342 27.68 -0.05 -8.21
CA ASN A 342 29.08 0.08 -8.64
C ASN A 342 30.08 0.08 -7.48
N LEU A 343 29.68 -0.27 -6.27
CA LEU A 343 30.49 -0.14 -5.08
C LEU A 343 30.59 -1.45 -4.32
N ASN A 344 31.79 -1.70 -3.79
CA ASN A 344 32.04 -2.70 -2.78
C ASN A 344 32.37 -2.00 -1.48
N CYS A 345 31.38 -1.87 -0.60
CA CYS A 345 31.53 -1.18 0.69
C CYS A 345 32.43 -1.91 1.68
N PHE A 346 32.82 -3.16 1.40
CA PHE A 346 33.65 -4.00 2.24
C PHE A 346 35.11 -4.03 1.81
N SER A 347 35.39 -3.67 0.54
CA SER A 347 36.74 -3.74 -0.01
C SER A 347 37.55 -2.49 0.30
N THR A 348 38.86 -2.69 0.42
CA THR A 348 39.87 -1.63 0.42
C THR A 348 40.53 -1.48 -0.97
N GLU A 349 40.24 -2.39 -1.90
CA GLU A 349 40.89 -2.46 -3.20
C GLU A 349 39.99 -1.85 -4.27
N PRO A 350 40.48 -0.88 -5.05
CA PRO A 350 39.76 -0.33 -6.17
C PRO A 350 39.49 -1.40 -7.24
N GLY A 351 38.27 -1.46 -7.75
CA GLY A 351 37.90 -2.36 -8.83
C GLY A 351 37.43 -3.75 -8.37
N GLU A 352 37.33 -4.03 -7.09
CA GLU A 352 36.62 -5.22 -6.63
C GLU A 352 35.14 -5.13 -7.01
N SER A 353 34.60 -6.27 -7.42
CA SER A 353 33.19 -6.35 -7.81
C SER A 353 32.29 -6.21 -6.61
N PHE A 354 31.06 -5.77 -6.90
CA PHE A 354 29.98 -5.68 -5.97
C PHE A 354 29.74 -6.98 -5.19
N GLN A 355 29.54 -6.86 -3.89
CA GLN A 355 29.19 -7.97 -3.01
C GLN A 355 27.85 -7.71 -2.33
N THR A 356 26.93 -8.63 -2.51
CA THR A 356 25.59 -8.59 -1.89
C THR A 356 25.56 -9.19 -0.49
N PHE A 357 26.56 -9.97 -0.12
CA PHE A 357 26.67 -10.66 1.16
C PHE A 357 27.91 -10.20 1.90
N GLY A 358 27.74 -9.88 3.18
CA GLY A 358 28.83 -9.45 4.05
C GLY A 358 28.32 -8.52 5.15
N PRO A 359 29.24 -7.90 5.92
CA PRO A 359 28.89 -6.90 6.92
C PRO A 359 28.09 -5.77 6.26
N SER A 360 27.11 -5.23 6.97
CA SER A 360 26.30 -4.10 6.48
C SER A 360 27.05 -2.76 6.48
N GLU A 361 28.26 -2.72 7.01
CA GLU A 361 29.10 -1.53 7.13
C GLU A 361 30.53 -1.83 6.69
N GLY A 362 31.06 -0.97 5.85
CA GLY A 362 32.48 -0.97 5.46
C GLY A 362 33.14 0.34 5.90
N PRO A 363 34.42 0.29 6.28
CA PRO A 363 35.11 1.45 6.86
C PRO A 363 35.62 2.44 5.83
N ASN A 364 35.60 2.13 4.53
CA ASN A 364 36.32 2.88 3.52
C ASN A 364 35.45 3.47 2.41
N ALA A 365 34.31 2.85 2.08
CA ALA A 365 33.49 3.31 0.99
C ALA A 365 32.67 4.54 1.42
N GLU A 366 32.98 5.67 0.82
CA GLU A 366 32.36 6.97 1.09
C GLU A 366 31.42 7.37 -0.04
N SER A 367 30.31 8.04 0.32
CA SER A 367 29.31 8.52 -0.64
C SER A 367 29.34 10.04 -0.79
N VAL A 368 29.66 10.52 -1.97
CA VAL A 368 29.55 11.93 -2.33
C VAL A 368 28.07 12.35 -2.41
N PHE A 369 27.20 11.42 -2.78
CA PHE A 369 25.75 11.66 -2.82
C PHE A 369 25.23 11.97 -1.41
N ILE A 370 25.54 11.12 -0.42
CA ILE A 370 25.14 11.36 0.98
C ILE A 370 25.75 12.65 1.51
N ALA A 371 27.00 12.98 1.14
CA ALA A 371 27.60 14.25 1.51
C ALA A 371 26.83 15.47 0.96
N GLY A 372 26.37 15.39 -0.29
CA GLY A 372 25.51 16.41 -0.89
C GLY A 372 24.17 16.54 -0.16
N MET A 373 23.53 15.42 0.17
CA MET A 373 22.31 15.39 0.96
C MET A 373 22.52 16.00 2.36
N PHE A 374 23.59 15.64 3.04
CA PHE A 374 23.93 16.16 4.34
C PHE A 374 24.04 17.68 4.36
N VAL A 375 24.77 18.28 3.41
CA VAL A 375 24.87 19.74 3.26
C VAL A 375 23.52 20.38 2.98
N ARG A 376 22.72 19.80 2.08
CA ARG A 376 21.42 20.32 1.71
C ARG A 376 20.43 20.28 2.88
N TYR A 377 20.32 19.15 3.52
CA TYR A 377 19.30 18.95 4.57
C TYR A 377 19.76 19.44 5.94
N GLY A 378 21.07 19.54 6.19
CA GLY A 378 21.59 20.25 7.36
C GLY A 378 21.15 21.72 7.42
N LYS A 379 21.09 22.39 6.26
CA LYS A 379 20.54 23.73 6.17
C LYS A 379 19.04 23.77 6.50
N ALA A 380 18.29 22.73 6.09
CA ALA A 380 16.87 22.63 6.42
C ALA A 380 16.64 22.42 7.91
N VAL A 381 17.40 21.56 8.57
CA VAL A 381 17.34 21.35 10.03
C VAL A 381 17.66 22.64 10.79
N SER A 382 18.72 23.34 10.40
CA SER A 382 19.08 24.63 11.01
C SER A 382 17.97 25.67 10.89
N TYR A 383 17.37 25.79 9.71
CA TYR A 383 16.26 26.70 9.48
C TYR A 383 15.02 26.35 10.32
N THR A 384 14.67 25.07 10.37
CA THR A 384 13.53 24.57 11.14
C THR A 384 13.74 24.79 12.64
N HIS A 385 14.94 24.52 13.15
CA HIS A 385 15.29 24.71 14.55
C HIS A 385 15.25 26.20 14.99
N LEU A 386 15.76 27.10 14.15
CA LEU A 386 15.72 28.54 14.41
C LEU A 386 14.28 29.07 14.46
N ARG A 387 13.42 28.65 13.53
CA ARG A 387 12.03 29.09 13.47
C ARG A 387 11.17 28.53 14.61
N ALA A 388 11.38 27.29 15.02
CA ALA A 388 10.68 26.72 16.17
C ALA A 388 10.97 27.49 17.46
N HIS A 389 12.20 28.00 17.64
CA HIS A 389 12.56 28.84 18.76
C HIS A 389 12.01 30.27 18.66
N GLU A 390 11.82 30.80 17.46
CA GLU A 390 11.23 32.14 17.26
C GLU A 390 9.72 32.14 17.57
N THR A 391 9.00 31.08 17.17
CA THR A 391 7.56 30.96 17.45
C THR A 391 7.26 30.73 18.93
N GLY A 392 8.13 30.00 19.64
CA GLY A 392 8.02 29.80 21.10
C GLY A 392 8.32 31.04 21.96
N ARG A 393 8.87 32.14 21.39
CA ARG A 393 9.12 33.41 22.09
C ARG A 393 8.02 34.44 21.88
N ASN A 394 7.12 34.22 20.95
CA ASN A 394 6.03 35.17 20.59
C ASN A 394 4.63 34.64 21.04
N LEU A 395 4.57 33.61 21.86
CA LEU A 395 3.41 33.17 22.64
C LEU A 395 3.67 33.34 24.14
#